data_f1695caa466b94a992bc981be0a0b7df
#
_entry.id   f1695caa466b94a992bc981be0a0b7df
#
_cell.length_a   1.000
_cell.length_b   1.000
_cell.length_c   1.000
_cell.angle_alpha   90.00
_cell.angle_beta   90.00
_cell.angle_gamma   90.00
#
_symmetry.space_group_name_H-M   'P 1'
#
loop_
_entity.id
_entity.type
_entity.pdbx_description
1 polymer ?
#
loop_
_entity_poly.entity_id
_entity_poly.type
_entity_poly.pdbx_seq_one_letter_code
_entity_poly.pdbx_strand_id
1 'polypeptide(L)'
;MMTSTTTLAIGTSAGILAATALSALVMGALATYTLLHHQQVFAWMQKIRRKDQANTELDKPDQWLADLYKAQCRLAQRPCHADEFEDISQISNMIKGVADHTETIRPELTKIVERVEEYLATALPEPAPEMTLLEHRTQLTRAMKQENARGELARGVVAAQRKITLLRQG
;
A
#
# COMPACT_ATOMS: atom_id res chain seq x y z
N MET A 1 11.53 90.26 -14.15
CA MET A 1 11.68 89.28 -13.04
C MET A 1 10.55 88.21 -13.18
N MET A 2 10.71 87.25 -14.04
CA MET A 2 9.78 86.12 -14.17
C MET A 2 10.51 84.96 -14.85
N THR A 3 11.33 84.15 -14.07
CA THR A 3 11.86 82.85 -14.57
C THR A 3 12.37 82.04 -13.39
N SER A 4 11.51 81.50 -12.55
CA SER A 4 11.98 80.53 -11.52
C SER A 4 10.96 79.52 -11.03
N THR A 5 9.76 79.42 -11.63
CA THR A 5 8.71 78.53 -11.12
C THR A 5 8.47 77.31 -11.94
N THR A 6 9.02 77.19 -13.16
CA THR A 6 8.71 76.05 -14.08
C THR A 6 9.63 74.86 -13.90
N THR A 7 10.82 75.03 -13.34
CA THR A 7 11.81 73.91 -13.21
C THR A 7 11.52 72.97 -11.99
N LEU A 8 10.82 73.47 -10.94
CA LEU A 8 10.50 72.62 -9.77
C LEU A 8 9.35 71.66 -10.00
N ALA A 9 8.42 71.98 -10.89
CA ALA A 9 7.26 71.11 -11.19
C ALA A 9 7.62 69.87 -12.04
N ILE A 10 8.66 69.94 -12.87
CA ILE A 10 9.11 68.84 -13.71
C ILE A 10 9.88 67.75 -12.91
N GLY A 11 10.65 68.19 -11.91
CA GLY A 11 11.41 67.31 -11.03
C GLY A 11 10.52 66.42 -10.12
N THR A 12 9.40 66.97 -9.63
CA THR A 12 8.47 66.24 -8.76
C THR A 12 7.66 65.22 -9.50
N SER A 13 7.25 65.46 -10.75
CA SER A 13 6.50 64.51 -11.57
C SER A 13 7.37 63.32 -12.02
N ALA A 14 8.63 63.51 -12.33
CA ALA A 14 9.56 62.45 -12.67
C ALA A 14 9.88 61.55 -11.48
N GLY A 15 10.01 62.08 -10.28
CA GLY A 15 10.21 61.32 -9.04
C GLY A 15 9.02 60.44 -8.65
N ILE A 16 7.80 60.98 -8.82
CA ILE A 16 6.56 60.21 -8.54
C ILE A 16 6.40 59.08 -9.55
N LEU A 17 6.68 59.28 -10.82
CA LEU A 17 6.61 58.21 -11.85
C LEU A 17 7.67 57.13 -11.61
N ALA A 18 8.87 57.49 -11.19
CA ALA A 18 9.90 56.50 -10.87
C ALA A 18 9.55 55.67 -9.60
N ALA A 19 8.97 56.28 -8.59
CA ALA A 19 8.53 55.61 -7.36
C ALA A 19 7.36 54.67 -7.64
N THR A 20 6.40 55.04 -8.48
CA THR A 20 5.29 54.16 -8.86
C THR A 20 5.73 52.96 -9.73
N ALA A 21 6.69 53.16 -10.63
CA ALA A 21 7.27 52.07 -11.43
C ALA A 21 8.04 51.07 -10.57
N LEU A 22 8.81 51.51 -9.59
CA LEU A 22 9.52 50.65 -8.67
C LEU A 22 8.57 49.86 -7.77
N SER A 23 7.51 50.49 -7.25
CA SER A 23 6.51 49.80 -6.44
C SER A 23 5.76 48.73 -7.24
N ALA A 24 5.42 48.97 -8.50
CA ALA A 24 4.78 48.00 -9.40
C ALA A 24 5.69 46.80 -9.69
N LEU A 25 7.00 47.01 -9.87
CA LEU A 25 7.98 45.93 -10.07
C LEU A 25 8.12 45.07 -8.81
N VAL A 26 8.19 45.65 -7.62
CA VAL A 26 8.29 44.91 -6.37
C VAL A 26 7.01 44.12 -6.11
N MET A 27 5.84 44.67 -6.32
CA MET A 27 4.56 43.98 -6.17
C MET A 27 4.39 42.84 -7.19
N GLY A 28 4.83 43.03 -8.44
CA GLY A 28 4.86 42.01 -9.47
C GLY A 28 5.79 40.87 -9.10
N ALA A 29 6.98 41.14 -8.60
CA ALA A 29 7.94 40.14 -8.14
C ALA A 29 7.41 39.33 -6.94
N LEU A 30 6.79 40.03 -5.96
CA LEU A 30 6.15 39.38 -4.81
C LEU A 30 4.96 38.49 -5.25
N ALA A 31 4.13 38.96 -6.17
CA ALA A 31 3.00 38.19 -6.68
C ALA A 31 3.46 36.92 -7.43
N THR A 32 4.50 37.00 -8.27
CA THR A 32 5.08 35.87 -8.95
C THR A 32 5.74 34.89 -7.99
N TYR A 33 6.46 35.37 -7.00
CA TYR A 33 7.07 34.54 -5.97
C TYR A 33 6.01 33.76 -5.15
N THR A 34 4.95 34.44 -4.72
CA THR A 34 3.85 33.77 -3.98
C THR A 34 3.14 32.74 -4.82
N LEU A 35 2.91 33.01 -6.13
CA LEU A 35 2.26 32.08 -7.04
C LEU A 35 3.11 30.82 -7.24
N LEU A 36 4.41 30.97 -7.46
CA LEU A 36 5.35 29.85 -7.61
C LEU A 36 5.45 29.02 -6.32
N HIS A 37 5.51 29.71 -5.16
CA HIS A 37 5.54 29.03 -3.88
C HIS A 37 4.25 28.25 -3.61
N HIS A 38 3.08 28.82 -3.91
CA HIS A 38 1.80 28.12 -3.81
C HIS A 38 1.73 26.88 -4.72
N GLN A 39 2.23 26.95 -5.95
CA GLN A 39 2.27 25.81 -6.85
C GLN A 39 3.16 24.68 -6.31
N GLN A 40 4.32 25.00 -5.76
CA GLN A 40 5.22 24.01 -5.15
C GLN A 40 4.60 23.36 -3.92
N VAL A 41 4.00 24.15 -3.03
CA VAL A 41 3.31 23.63 -1.83
C VAL A 41 2.12 22.75 -2.21
N PHE A 42 1.34 23.14 -3.22
CA PHE A 42 0.21 22.39 -3.71
C PHE A 42 0.65 21.04 -4.32
N ALA A 43 1.69 21.05 -5.16
CA ALA A 43 2.26 19.84 -5.72
C ALA A 43 2.80 18.87 -4.64
N TRP A 44 3.46 19.43 -3.62
CA TRP A 44 3.95 18.66 -2.48
C TRP A 44 2.80 18.07 -1.65
N MET A 45 1.73 18.84 -1.36
CA MET A 45 0.54 18.33 -0.68
C MET A 45 -0.18 17.24 -1.48
N GLN A 46 -0.27 17.38 -2.81
CA GLN A 46 -0.84 16.32 -3.65
C GLN A 46 -0.01 15.04 -3.60
N LYS A 47 1.32 15.15 -3.58
CA LYS A 47 2.22 14.00 -3.45
C LYS A 47 2.02 13.29 -2.10
N ILE A 48 1.90 14.04 -1.00
CA ILE A 48 1.62 13.48 0.33
C ILE A 48 0.26 12.77 0.33
N ARG A 49 -0.80 13.42 -0.14
CA ARG A 49 -2.14 12.80 -0.18
C ARG A 49 -2.18 11.52 -0.99
N ARG A 50 -1.50 11.47 -2.14
CA ARG A 50 -1.40 10.23 -2.94
C ARG A 50 -0.65 9.13 -2.18
N LYS A 51 0.41 9.49 -1.46
CA LYS A 51 1.17 8.53 -0.63
C LYS A 51 0.32 8.02 0.55
N ASP A 52 -0.43 8.88 1.21
CA ASP A 52 -1.33 8.50 2.31
C ASP A 52 -2.47 7.60 1.81
N GLN A 53 -3.06 7.90 0.66
CA GLN A 53 -4.08 7.06 0.03
C GLN A 53 -3.52 5.68 -0.33
N ALA A 54 -2.35 5.62 -0.99
CA ALA A 54 -1.70 4.37 -1.32
C ALA A 54 -1.35 3.54 -0.07
N ASN A 55 -0.90 4.18 1.01
CA ASN A 55 -0.65 3.50 2.27
C ASN A 55 -1.93 2.93 2.88
N THR A 56 -3.02 3.70 2.88
CA THR A 56 -4.33 3.26 3.40
C THR A 56 -4.89 2.09 2.59
N GLU A 57 -4.68 2.05 1.28
CA GLU A 57 -5.07 0.92 0.43
C GLU A 57 -4.29 -0.35 0.75
N LEU A 58 -3.04 -0.23 1.20
CA LEU A 58 -2.17 -1.35 1.55
C LEU A 58 -2.40 -1.87 2.98
N ASP A 59 -3.07 -1.11 3.85
CA ASP A 59 -3.29 -1.50 5.26
C ASP A 59 -4.16 -2.76 5.39
N LYS A 60 -5.25 -2.84 4.63
CA LYS A 60 -6.14 -4.01 4.64
C LYS A 60 -5.46 -5.29 4.16
N PRO A 61 -4.79 -5.29 2.99
CA PRO A 61 -4.01 -6.45 2.56
C PRO A 61 -2.96 -6.89 3.59
N ASP A 62 -2.22 -5.96 4.17
CA ASP A 62 -1.19 -6.26 5.16
C ASP A 62 -1.77 -6.92 6.41
N GLN A 63 -2.91 -6.41 6.89
CA GLN A 63 -3.63 -6.99 8.02
C GLN A 63 -4.11 -8.42 7.71
N TRP A 64 -4.76 -8.65 6.56
CA TRP A 64 -5.23 -9.98 6.17
C TRP A 64 -4.10 -10.98 5.99
N LEU A 65 -2.96 -10.55 5.45
CA LEU A 65 -1.77 -11.38 5.35
C LEU A 65 -1.21 -11.76 6.73
N ALA A 66 -1.19 -10.82 7.67
CA ALA A 66 -0.77 -11.09 9.05
C ALA A 66 -1.73 -12.06 9.75
N ASP A 67 -3.03 -11.92 9.55
CA ASP A 67 -4.03 -12.81 10.13
C ASP A 67 -3.98 -14.22 9.50
N LEU A 68 -3.75 -14.32 8.19
CA LEU A 68 -3.50 -15.58 7.50
C LEU A 68 -2.26 -16.29 8.07
N TYR A 69 -1.17 -15.55 8.29
CA TYR A 69 0.04 -16.11 8.89
C TYR A 69 -0.21 -16.63 10.30
N LYS A 70 -0.95 -15.89 11.14
CA LYS A 70 -1.32 -16.31 12.49
C LYS A 70 -2.20 -17.56 12.48
N ALA A 71 -3.23 -17.60 11.60
CA ALA A 71 -4.10 -18.76 11.47
C ALA A 71 -3.30 -20.01 11.06
N GLN A 72 -2.41 -19.86 10.08
CA GLN A 72 -1.51 -20.92 9.64
C GLN A 72 -0.58 -21.40 10.77
N CYS A 73 -0.02 -20.49 11.57
CA CYS A 73 0.84 -20.87 12.70
C CYS A 73 0.08 -21.65 13.79
N ARG A 74 -1.21 -21.37 14.01
CA ARG A 74 -2.04 -22.15 14.96
C ARG A 74 -2.20 -23.61 14.50
N LEU A 75 -2.30 -23.83 13.21
CA LEU A 75 -2.43 -25.16 12.62
C LEU A 75 -1.09 -25.89 12.42
N ALA A 76 0.05 -25.26 12.74
CA ALA A 76 1.38 -25.78 12.48
C ALA A 76 1.78 -26.98 13.37
N GLN A 77 1.05 -27.27 14.44
CA GLN A 77 1.46 -28.26 15.41
C GLN A 77 1.10 -29.70 15.05
N ARG A 78 0.15 -29.89 14.14
CA ARG A 78 -0.33 -31.20 13.69
C ARG A 78 -0.91 -31.15 12.30
N PRO A 79 -0.99 -32.29 11.60
CA PRO A 79 -1.76 -32.37 10.35
C PRO A 79 -3.23 -32.06 10.61
N CYS A 80 -3.84 -31.27 9.72
CA CYS A 80 -5.18 -30.72 9.89
C CYS A 80 -6.21 -31.40 9.00
N HIS A 81 -7.42 -31.51 9.52
CA HIS A 81 -8.62 -31.97 8.80
C HIS A 81 -9.35 -30.79 8.14
N ALA A 82 -10.33 -31.09 7.29
CA ALA A 82 -11.00 -30.07 6.47
C ALA A 82 -11.74 -29.00 7.29
N ASP A 83 -12.33 -29.38 8.40
CA ASP A 83 -13.06 -28.49 9.32
C ASP A 83 -12.17 -27.45 10.02
N GLU A 84 -10.88 -27.80 10.22
CA GLU A 84 -9.92 -26.92 10.87
C GLU A 84 -9.44 -25.75 9.98
N PHE A 85 -9.76 -25.78 8.69
CA PHE A 85 -9.34 -24.78 7.72
C PHE A 85 -10.32 -23.61 7.52
N GLU A 86 -11.41 -23.54 8.28
CA GLU A 86 -12.45 -22.54 8.09
C GLU A 86 -11.90 -21.12 8.18
N ASP A 87 -11.11 -20.80 9.22
CA ASP A 87 -10.49 -19.48 9.40
C ASP A 87 -9.62 -19.10 8.18
N ILE A 88 -8.80 -20.04 7.70
CA ILE A 88 -7.91 -19.81 6.55
C ILE A 88 -8.72 -19.56 5.28
N SER A 89 -9.79 -20.32 5.06
CA SER A 89 -10.68 -20.14 3.91
C SER A 89 -11.38 -18.79 3.94
N GLN A 90 -11.88 -18.35 5.09
CA GLN A 90 -12.50 -17.04 5.25
C GLN A 90 -11.51 -15.92 4.97
N ILE A 91 -10.30 -15.96 5.54
CA ILE A 91 -9.27 -14.95 5.30
C ILE A 91 -8.86 -14.94 3.82
N SER A 92 -8.75 -16.11 3.17
CA SER A 92 -8.45 -16.19 1.73
C SER A 92 -9.50 -15.47 0.88
N ASN A 93 -10.78 -15.63 1.19
CA ASN A 93 -11.86 -14.94 0.51
C ASN A 93 -11.77 -13.41 0.70
N MET A 94 -11.38 -12.94 1.88
CA MET A 94 -11.15 -11.52 2.14
C MET A 94 -9.95 -10.99 1.34
N ILE A 95 -8.86 -11.74 1.26
CA ILE A 95 -7.69 -11.40 0.43
C ILE A 95 -8.08 -11.33 -1.04
N LYS A 96 -8.88 -12.29 -1.54
CA LYS A 96 -9.38 -12.29 -2.92
C LYS A 96 -10.21 -11.04 -3.22
N GLY A 97 -11.13 -10.66 -2.33
CA GLY A 97 -11.92 -9.44 -2.49
C GLY A 97 -11.09 -8.15 -2.50
N VAL A 98 -10.02 -8.09 -1.71
CA VAL A 98 -9.11 -6.93 -1.68
C VAL A 98 -8.19 -6.91 -2.89
N ALA A 99 -7.78 -8.07 -3.42
CA ALA A 99 -6.91 -8.16 -4.60
C ALA A 99 -7.53 -7.46 -5.82
N ASP A 100 -8.85 -7.50 -5.97
CA ASP A 100 -9.55 -6.84 -7.08
C ASP A 100 -9.46 -5.32 -7.03
N HIS A 101 -9.26 -4.74 -5.84
CA HIS A 101 -9.19 -3.30 -5.62
C HIS A 101 -7.77 -2.75 -5.46
N THR A 102 -6.76 -3.61 -5.35
CA THR A 102 -5.36 -3.21 -5.08
C THR A 102 -4.44 -3.64 -6.21
N GLU A 103 -4.44 -2.88 -7.33
CA GLU A 103 -3.69 -3.24 -8.54
C GLU A 103 -2.20 -3.47 -8.32
N THR A 104 -1.58 -2.68 -7.43
CA THR A 104 -0.13 -2.67 -7.20
C THR A 104 0.41 -3.98 -6.66
N ILE A 105 -0.38 -4.72 -5.86
CA ILE A 105 0.00 -5.99 -5.24
C ILE A 105 -0.93 -7.15 -5.62
N ARG A 106 -1.84 -6.93 -6.58
CA ARG A 106 -2.77 -7.97 -7.08
C ARG A 106 -2.07 -9.27 -7.42
N PRO A 107 -0.93 -9.27 -8.18
CA PRO A 107 -0.26 -10.52 -8.55
C PRO A 107 0.21 -11.32 -7.35
N GLU A 108 0.69 -10.66 -6.29
CA GLU A 108 1.13 -11.30 -5.06
C GLU A 108 -0.05 -11.88 -4.28
N LEU A 109 -1.13 -11.13 -4.15
CA LEU A 109 -2.34 -11.57 -3.45
C LEU A 109 -3.00 -12.76 -4.18
N THR A 110 -3.06 -12.74 -5.52
CA THR A 110 -3.59 -13.85 -6.31
C THR A 110 -2.77 -15.12 -6.08
N LYS A 111 -1.45 -15.04 -6.10
CA LYS A 111 -0.58 -16.18 -5.80
C LYS A 111 -0.77 -16.72 -4.39
N ILE A 112 -1.10 -15.87 -3.42
CA ILE A 112 -1.39 -16.31 -2.05
C ILE A 112 -2.71 -17.08 -2.02
N VAL A 113 -3.74 -16.59 -2.71
CA VAL A 113 -5.03 -17.29 -2.82
C VAL A 113 -4.84 -18.68 -3.45
N GLU A 114 -4.09 -18.79 -4.55
CA GLU A 114 -3.74 -20.06 -5.18
C GLU A 114 -3.03 -21.01 -4.20
N ARG A 115 -2.06 -20.53 -3.44
CA ARG A 115 -1.35 -21.32 -2.42
C ARG A 115 -2.24 -21.73 -1.25
N VAL A 116 -3.20 -20.90 -0.88
CA VAL A 116 -4.22 -21.29 0.11
C VAL A 116 -5.06 -22.43 -0.44
N GLU A 117 -5.54 -22.34 -1.67
CA GLU A 117 -6.32 -23.39 -2.31
C GLU A 117 -5.52 -24.72 -2.39
N GLU A 118 -4.23 -24.65 -2.74
CA GLU A 118 -3.33 -25.80 -2.71
C GLU A 118 -3.19 -26.38 -1.29
N TYR A 119 -3.06 -25.53 -0.28
CA TYR A 119 -2.96 -25.96 1.12
C TYR A 119 -4.26 -26.62 1.60
N LEU A 120 -5.42 -26.02 1.32
CA LEU A 120 -6.74 -26.59 1.63
C LEU A 120 -6.96 -27.96 0.96
N ALA A 121 -6.48 -28.14 -0.26
CA ALA A 121 -6.58 -29.41 -0.98
C ALA A 121 -5.79 -30.55 -0.33
N THR A 122 -4.88 -30.25 0.61
CA THR A 122 -4.11 -31.25 1.35
C THR A 122 -4.79 -31.74 2.64
N ALA A 123 -5.99 -31.24 2.94
CA ALA A 123 -6.75 -31.64 4.12
C ALA A 123 -6.81 -33.16 4.28
N LEU A 124 -6.63 -33.61 5.52
CA LEU A 124 -6.74 -35.02 5.83
C LEU A 124 -8.22 -35.44 5.91
N PRO A 125 -8.56 -36.66 5.47
CA PRO A 125 -9.89 -37.22 5.72
C PRO A 125 -10.07 -37.44 7.22
N GLU A 126 -11.33 -37.54 7.66
CA GLU A 126 -11.63 -37.92 9.03
C GLU A 126 -10.99 -39.27 9.38
N PRO A 127 -10.44 -39.40 10.59
CA PRO A 127 -9.83 -40.65 11.00
C PRO A 127 -10.87 -41.80 11.10
N ALA A 128 -10.68 -42.86 10.35
CA ALA A 128 -11.48 -44.06 10.51
C ALA A 128 -11.05 -44.80 11.78
N PRO A 129 -11.98 -45.47 12.50
CA PRO A 129 -11.67 -46.20 13.74
C PRO A 129 -10.72 -47.40 13.52
N GLU A 130 -10.76 -47.97 12.34
CA GLU A 130 -9.84 -49.04 11.93
C GLU A 130 -9.20 -48.66 10.60
N MET A 131 -7.89 -48.39 10.62
CA MET A 131 -7.14 -48.02 9.43
C MET A 131 -6.18 -49.15 9.01
N THR A 132 -6.18 -49.48 7.75
CA THR A 132 -5.21 -50.37 7.14
C THR A 132 -3.83 -49.73 7.04
N LEU A 133 -2.77 -50.54 6.92
CA LEU A 133 -1.39 -50.06 6.73
C LEU A 133 -1.25 -49.16 5.48
N LEU A 134 -2.04 -49.42 4.44
CA LEU A 134 -2.05 -48.63 3.21
C LEU A 134 -2.66 -47.24 3.42
N GLU A 135 -3.74 -47.15 4.20
CA GLU A 135 -4.38 -45.89 4.58
C GLU A 135 -3.46 -45.05 5.45
N HIS A 136 -2.78 -45.63 6.43
CA HIS A 136 -1.76 -44.96 7.22
C HIS A 136 -0.65 -44.36 6.36
N ARG A 137 -0.14 -45.11 5.38
CA ARG A 137 0.88 -44.64 4.44
C ARG A 137 0.36 -43.48 3.61
N THR A 138 -0.88 -43.54 3.17
CA THR A 138 -1.53 -42.49 2.37
C THR A 138 -1.71 -41.22 3.21
N GLN A 139 -2.16 -41.35 4.45
CA GLN A 139 -2.28 -40.22 5.37
C GLN A 139 -0.93 -39.57 5.64
N LEU A 140 0.13 -40.33 5.90
CA LEU A 140 1.46 -39.80 6.10
C LEU A 140 1.94 -38.99 4.89
N THR A 141 1.70 -39.52 3.67
CA THR A 141 2.05 -38.84 2.44
C THR A 141 1.26 -37.51 2.29
N ARG A 142 -0.02 -37.49 2.64
CA ARG A 142 -0.84 -36.27 2.64
C ARG A 142 -0.35 -35.27 3.70
N ALA A 143 -0.03 -35.72 4.89
CA ALA A 143 0.53 -34.87 5.94
C ALA A 143 1.84 -34.19 5.51
N MET A 144 2.73 -34.93 4.82
CA MET A 144 3.95 -34.38 4.26
C MET A 144 3.66 -33.32 3.16
N LYS A 145 2.68 -33.59 2.28
CA LYS A 145 2.24 -32.61 1.27
C LYS A 145 1.66 -31.36 1.93
N GLN A 146 0.86 -31.54 2.99
CA GLN A 146 0.28 -30.44 3.75
C GLN A 146 1.36 -29.53 4.36
N GLU A 147 2.40 -30.14 4.96
CA GLU A 147 3.53 -29.40 5.52
C GLU A 147 4.29 -28.61 4.46
N ASN A 148 4.53 -29.21 3.28
CA ASN A 148 5.16 -28.52 2.16
C ASN A 148 4.31 -27.35 1.65
N ALA A 149 3.01 -27.56 1.43
CA ALA A 149 2.09 -26.50 1.01
C ALA A 149 2.01 -25.37 2.02
N ARG A 150 2.01 -25.70 3.33
CA ARG A 150 2.09 -24.74 4.41
C ARG A 150 3.36 -23.89 4.34
N GLY A 151 4.51 -24.52 4.11
CA GLY A 151 5.79 -23.83 3.96
C GLY A 151 5.81 -22.89 2.76
N GLU A 152 5.23 -23.29 1.63
CA GLU A 152 5.10 -22.43 0.43
C GLU A 152 4.17 -21.24 0.69
N LEU A 153 3.05 -21.46 1.36
CA LEU A 153 2.14 -20.41 1.75
C LEU A 153 2.82 -19.38 2.67
N ALA A 154 3.53 -19.84 3.72
CA ALA A 154 4.26 -18.97 4.63
C ALA A 154 5.27 -18.09 3.90
N ARG A 155 6.07 -18.68 3.00
CA ARG A 155 7.03 -17.94 2.16
C ARG A 155 6.33 -16.90 1.29
N GLY A 156 5.18 -17.23 0.72
CA GLY A 156 4.37 -16.33 -0.08
C GLY A 156 3.88 -15.12 0.72
N VAL A 157 3.35 -15.36 1.90
CA VAL A 157 2.86 -14.28 2.80
C VAL A 157 3.99 -13.33 3.17
N VAL A 158 5.14 -13.86 3.60
CA VAL A 158 6.30 -13.03 3.97
C VAL A 158 6.80 -12.21 2.77
N ALA A 159 6.82 -12.79 1.57
CA ALA A 159 7.24 -12.08 0.36
C ALA A 159 6.27 -10.94 0.01
N ALA A 160 4.96 -11.15 0.13
CA ALA A 160 3.96 -10.12 -0.11
C ALA A 160 4.03 -8.98 0.91
N GLN A 161 4.19 -9.29 2.20
CA GLN A 161 4.37 -8.29 3.26
C GLN A 161 5.65 -7.46 3.04
N ARG A 162 6.74 -8.11 2.63
CA ARG A 162 7.98 -7.39 2.26
C ARG A 162 7.75 -6.43 1.10
N LYS A 163 6.98 -6.83 0.09
CA LYS A 163 6.64 -5.95 -1.03
C LYS A 163 5.79 -4.76 -0.58
N ILE A 164 4.79 -4.96 0.27
CA ILE A 164 4.00 -3.89 0.87
C ILE A 164 4.91 -2.89 1.61
N THR A 165 5.84 -3.39 2.41
CA THR A 165 6.80 -2.55 3.14
C THR A 165 7.64 -1.69 2.19
N LEU A 166 8.14 -2.27 1.09
CA LEU A 166 8.91 -1.54 0.08
C LEU A 166 8.08 -0.47 -0.62
N LEU A 167 6.81 -0.76 -0.93
CA LEU A 167 5.91 0.21 -1.56
C LEU A 167 5.58 1.40 -0.64
N ARG A 168 5.53 1.19 0.68
CA ARG A 168 5.35 2.27 1.67
C ARG A 168 6.58 3.17 1.82
N GLN A 169 7.76 2.64 1.56
CA GLN A 169 9.02 3.38 1.70
C GLN A 169 9.37 4.24 0.47
N GLY A 170 8.90 3.88 -0.72
CA GLY A 170 9.14 4.60 -1.99
C GLY A 170 8.14 5.69 -2.23
#